data_d16c16ebdc7739c3ee0c0e11af6eae3d
#
_entry.id   d16c16ebdc7739c3ee0c0e11af6eae3d
#
_cell.length_a   1.000
_cell.length_b   1.000
_cell.length_c   1.000
_cell.angle_alpha   90.00
_cell.angle_beta   90.00
_cell.angle_gamma   90.00
#
_symmetry.space_group_name_H-M   'P 1'
#
loop_
_entity.id
_entity.type
_entity.pdbx_description
1 polymer ?
#
loop_
_entity_poly.entity_id
_entity_poly.type
_entity_poly.pdbx_seq_one_letter_code
_entity_poly.pdbx_strand_id
1 'polypeptide(L)'
;MLYKEWLSNWLENYVQPSAKQRTYTRYKEIVEQHIIPQLGELELSEITPYVLQCYVTELLKCGNLRTGKGLSANSVNSIITVIQNTLKTAHSLGIIGEYVGDKIKRPRASEKKIECFSMSEQKKIEQYILNEENTRFFGVLLCLYTGLRIGELLALEWSDIDMSKGELRVNKTCHYGKDENGVFGRITDIPKTQSSIRTIPIPKQLMPRLREVKKKSRSTHIVSNGSNLISIRSYQRSFASLLKRLNIQHRGFHSLRHTFATRALECGMDVKTLSEILGHKNPTVTLNRYAHSLMEHKKEMMNKLGKLL
;
A
#
# COMPACT_ATOMS: atom_id res chain seq x y z
N MET A 1 18.06 -20.74 26.49
CA MET A 1 18.20 -20.26 25.08
C MET A 1 17.97 -18.78 25.05
N LEU A 2 18.93 -18.01 24.53
CA LEU A 2 18.78 -16.57 24.38
C LEU A 2 17.75 -16.23 23.29
N TYR A 3 17.00 -15.13 23.48
CA TYR A 3 15.96 -14.74 22.53
C TYR A 3 16.55 -14.42 21.15
N LYS A 4 17.74 -13.83 21.06
CA LYS A 4 18.43 -13.57 19.77
C LYS A 4 18.72 -14.85 18.99
N GLU A 5 19.10 -15.93 19.66
CA GLU A 5 19.36 -17.23 19.03
C GLU A 5 18.07 -17.81 18.45
N TRP A 6 16.99 -17.76 19.24
CA TRP A 6 15.67 -18.15 18.78
C TRP A 6 15.19 -17.33 17.60
N LEU A 7 15.33 -16.00 17.65
CA LEU A 7 14.91 -15.09 16.57
C LEU A 7 15.62 -15.40 15.25
N SER A 8 16.92 -15.67 15.29
CA SER A 8 17.71 -16.06 14.11
C SER A 8 17.21 -17.38 13.53
N ASN A 9 17.06 -18.39 14.38
CA ASN A 9 16.53 -19.70 14.00
C ASN A 9 15.10 -19.58 13.41
N TRP A 10 14.23 -18.78 14.04
CA TRP A 10 12.86 -18.57 13.58
C TRP A 10 12.82 -17.88 12.21
N LEU A 11 13.66 -16.88 11.98
CA LEU A 11 13.75 -16.21 10.67
C LEU A 11 14.18 -17.17 9.56
N GLU A 12 15.19 -17.98 9.80
CA GLU A 12 15.77 -18.88 8.80
C GLU A 12 14.86 -20.08 8.51
N ASN A 13 14.35 -20.73 9.55
CA ASN A 13 13.66 -22.01 9.39
C ASN A 13 12.13 -21.88 9.25
N TYR A 14 11.52 -20.80 9.73
CA TYR A 14 10.05 -20.65 9.71
C TYR A 14 9.56 -19.53 8.82
N VAL A 15 10.31 -18.42 8.73
CA VAL A 15 9.88 -17.26 7.92
C VAL A 15 10.41 -17.35 6.50
N GLN A 16 11.70 -17.62 6.33
CA GLN A 16 12.33 -17.63 5.00
C GLN A 16 11.70 -18.64 4.05
N PRO A 17 11.39 -19.89 4.43
CA PRO A 17 10.77 -20.86 3.53
C PRO A 17 9.32 -20.57 3.18
N SER A 18 8.59 -19.87 4.08
CA SER A 18 7.13 -19.70 3.97
C SER A 18 6.70 -18.31 3.50
N ALA A 19 7.53 -17.28 3.68
CA ALA A 19 7.19 -15.91 3.41
C ALA A 19 7.79 -15.41 2.10
N LYS A 20 7.08 -14.47 1.44
CA LYS A 20 7.69 -13.75 0.31
C LYS A 20 8.91 -12.96 0.79
N GLN A 21 9.94 -12.86 -0.06
CA GLN A 21 11.21 -12.16 0.21
C GLN A 21 11.02 -10.80 0.89
N ARG A 22 10.08 -10.00 0.44
CA ARG A 22 9.79 -8.69 1.06
C ARG A 22 9.31 -8.80 2.52
N THR A 23 8.54 -9.83 2.87
CA THR A 23 8.07 -10.05 4.24
C THR A 23 9.22 -10.51 5.11
N TYR A 24 10.03 -11.44 4.61
CA TYR A 24 11.26 -11.88 5.27
C TYR A 24 12.21 -10.71 5.56
N THR A 25 12.54 -9.90 4.55
CA THR A 25 13.42 -8.73 4.71
C THR A 25 12.86 -7.77 5.78
N ARG A 26 11.56 -7.48 5.74
CA ARG A 26 10.94 -6.62 6.74
C ARG A 26 10.99 -7.20 8.15
N TYR A 27 10.75 -8.50 8.31
CA TYR A 27 10.82 -9.16 9.62
C TYR A 27 12.26 -9.17 10.12
N LYS A 28 13.21 -9.46 9.25
CA LYS A 28 14.65 -9.39 9.56
C LYS A 28 15.07 -8.00 10.03
N GLU A 29 14.68 -6.94 9.31
CA GLU A 29 14.93 -5.55 9.72
C GLU A 29 14.33 -5.23 11.10
N ILE A 30 13.10 -5.66 11.37
CA ILE A 30 12.46 -5.45 12.68
C ILE A 30 13.22 -6.19 13.78
N VAL A 31 13.59 -7.43 13.54
CA VAL A 31 14.32 -8.27 14.50
C VAL A 31 15.69 -7.66 14.81
N GLU A 32 16.48 -7.37 13.78
CA GLU A 32 17.87 -6.89 13.92
C GLU A 32 17.95 -5.47 14.47
N GLN A 33 17.04 -4.58 14.05
CA GLN A 33 17.12 -3.16 14.40
C GLN A 33 16.36 -2.79 15.67
N HIS A 34 15.31 -3.52 16.01
CA HIS A 34 14.45 -3.16 17.14
C HIS A 34 14.43 -4.21 18.25
N ILE A 35 14.29 -5.52 17.94
CA ILE A 35 14.05 -6.52 18.96
C ILE A 35 15.37 -6.98 19.62
N ILE A 36 16.35 -7.42 18.82
CA ILE A 36 17.63 -7.93 19.34
C ILE A 36 18.36 -6.92 20.24
N PRO A 37 18.45 -5.61 19.88
CA PRO A 37 19.21 -4.67 20.70
C PRO A 37 18.72 -4.50 22.15
N GLN A 38 17.44 -4.80 22.40
CA GLN A 38 16.86 -4.58 23.74
C GLN A 38 16.41 -5.86 24.43
N LEU A 39 15.99 -6.87 23.66
CA LEU A 39 15.45 -8.12 24.22
C LEU A 39 16.31 -9.33 23.89
N GLY A 40 17.30 -9.21 23.01
CA GLY A 40 18.05 -10.35 22.46
C GLY A 40 18.90 -11.10 23.47
N GLU A 41 19.41 -10.42 24.50
CA GLU A 41 20.25 -11.02 25.54
C GLU A 41 19.45 -11.68 26.67
N LEU A 42 18.13 -11.51 26.68
CA LEU A 42 17.26 -12.18 27.65
C LEU A 42 17.06 -13.65 27.26
N GLU A 43 16.92 -14.51 28.25
CA GLU A 43 16.43 -15.87 28.02
C GLU A 43 14.94 -15.84 27.63
N LEU A 44 14.50 -16.83 26.85
CA LEU A 44 13.08 -16.94 26.45
C LEU A 44 12.13 -17.03 27.64
N SER A 45 12.59 -17.61 28.75
CA SER A 45 11.87 -17.69 30.02
C SER A 45 11.69 -16.34 30.71
N GLU A 46 12.58 -15.38 30.45
CA GLU A 46 12.54 -14.02 31.01
C GLU A 46 11.65 -13.09 30.21
N ILE A 47 11.21 -13.48 29.02
CA ILE A 47 10.28 -12.71 28.19
C ILE A 47 8.86 -12.75 28.80
N THR A 48 8.66 -11.95 29.83
CA THR A 48 7.37 -11.86 30.53
C THR A 48 6.46 -10.79 29.92
N PRO A 49 5.15 -10.79 30.18
CA PRO A 49 4.23 -9.74 29.76
C PRO A 49 4.66 -8.35 30.22
N TYR A 50 5.23 -8.25 31.41
CA TYR A 50 5.73 -7.00 31.97
C TYR A 50 6.92 -6.46 31.17
N VAL A 51 7.93 -7.28 30.90
CA VAL A 51 9.09 -6.93 30.07
C VAL A 51 8.65 -6.43 28.70
N LEU A 52 7.74 -7.16 28.05
CA LEU A 52 7.21 -6.77 26.73
C LEU A 52 6.43 -5.45 26.79
N GLN A 53 5.68 -5.19 27.86
CA GLN A 53 4.94 -3.93 28.01
C GLN A 53 5.87 -2.75 28.26
N CYS A 54 6.93 -2.92 29.04
CA CYS A 54 7.97 -1.90 29.22
C CYS A 54 8.65 -1.58 27.88
N TYR A 55 9.00 -2.58 27.11
CA TYR A 55 9.58 -2.44 25.79
C TYR A 55 8.68 -1.67 24.81
N VAL A 56 7.37 -1.97 24.78
CA VAL A 56 6.39 -1.23 23.98
C VAL A 56 6.36 0.26 24.38
N THR A 57 6.43 0.55 25.68
CA THR A 57 6.46 1.92 26.20
C THR A 57 7.72 2.66 25.76
N GLU A 58 8.85 1.98 25.77
CA GLU A 58 10.12 2.55 25.32
C GLU A 58 10.13 2.84 23.81
N LEU A 59 9.62 1.93 23.00
CA LEU A 59 9.45 2.14 21.56
C LEU A 59 8.60 3.38 21.25
N LEU A 60 7.57 3.63 22.04
CA LEU A 60 6.71 4.82 21.90
C LEU A 60 7.42 6.11 22.32
N LYS A 61 8.41 6.05 23.22
CA LYS A 61 9.16 7.22 23.71
C LYS A 61 10.36 7.54 22.82
N CYS A 62 11.17 6.57 22.45
CA CYS A 62 12.47 6.75 21.78
C CYS A 62 12.82 5.72 20.71
N GLY A 63 11.87 4.88 20.27
CA GLY A 63 12.14 3.78 19.33
C GLY A 63 12.51 4.17 17.88
N ASN A 64 12.52 5.44 17.53
CA ASN A 64 12.90 5.88 16.19
C ASN A 64 14.42 6.07 16.08
N LEU A 65 15.09 5.09 15.47
CA LEU A 65 16.55 5.02 15.34
C LEU A 65 17.19 6.20 14.60
N ARG A 66 16.42 6.95 13.80
CA ARG A 66 16.95 8.11 13.05
C ARG A 66 16.86 9.40 13.82
N THR A 67 15.80 9.57 14.60
CA THR A 67 15.50 10.85 15.25
C THR A 67 15.59 10.79 16.76
N GLY A 68 15.75 9.61 17.36
CA GLY A 68 15.69 9.37 18.80
C GLY A 68 14.32 9.64 19.43
N LYS A 69 13.30 9.95 18.61
CA LYS A 69 11.91 10.17 19.06
C LYS A 69 11.12 8.86 19.12
N GLY A 70 9.88 8.91 19.59
CA GLY A 70 9.00 7.77 19.62
C GLY A 70 8.61 7.28 18.23
N LEU A 71 8.34 5.98 18.12
CA LEU A 71 7.71 5.38 16.94
C LEU A 71 6.20 5.64 16.93
N SER A 72 5.61 5.64 15.73
CA SER A 72 4.15 5.66 15.59
C SER A 72 3.52 4.36 16.12
N ALA A 73 2.28 4.45 16.63
CA ALA A 73 1.53 3.29 17.09
C ALA A 73 1.48 2.16 16.03
N ASN A 74 1.35 2.51 14.74
CA ASN A 74 1.36 1.52 13.65
C ASN A 74 2.72 0.81 13.51
N SER A 75 3.83 1.52 13.68
CA SER A 75 5.19 0.93 13.65
C SER A 75 5.38 -0.01 14.83
N VAL A 76 5.00 0.45 16.04
CA VAL A 76 5.06 -0.38 17.25
C VAL A 76 4.18 -1.62 17.11
N ASN A 77 2.95 -1.50 16.60
CA ASN A 77 2.08 -2.63 16.35
C ASN A 77 2.65 -3.64 15.34
N SER A 78 3.46 -3.17 14.39
CA SER A 78 4.18 -4.07 13.47
C SER A 78 5.27 -4.87 14.18
N ILE A 79 6.01 -4.24 15.10
CA ILE A 79 7.03 -4.90 15.94
C ILE A 79 6.36 -5.93 16.86
N ILE A 80 5.27 -5.55 17.55
CA ILE A 80 4.50 -6.47 18.40
C ILE A 80 4.04 -7.70 17.61
N THR A 81 3.60 -7.50 16.35
CA THR A 81 3.16 -8.63 15.51
C THR A 81 4.32 -9.62 15.25
N VAL A 82 5.53 -9.13 15.04
CA VAL A 82 6.71 -10.02 14.90
C VAL A 82 6.98 -10.76 16.19
N ILE A 83 7.02 -10.06 17.34
CA ILE A 83 7.21 -10.68 18.66
C ILE A 83 6.15 -11.77 18.92
N GLN A 84 4.88 -11.46 18.68
CA GLN A 84 3.80 -12.43 18.86
C GLN A 84 3.97 -13.67 17.98
N ASN A 85 4.38 -13.49 16.73
CA ASN A 85 4.60 -14.62 15.81
C ASN A 85 5.77 -15.50 16.28
N THR A 86 6.88 -14.90 16.74
CA THR A 86 8.03 -15.67 17.24
C THR A 86 7.68 -16.47 18.49
N LEU A 87 7.03 -15.82 19.46
CA LEU A 87 6.63 -16.46 20.72
C LEU A 87 5.56 -17.53 20.50
N LYS A 88 4.61 -17.30 19.59
CA LYS A 88 3.60 -18.29 19.22
C LYS A 88 4.24 -19.54 18.62
N THR A 89 5.24 -19.38 17.76
CA THR A 89 5.97 -20.50 17.20
C THR A 89 6.76 -21.24 18.29
N ALA A 90 7.47 -20.52 19.19
CA ALA A 90 8.19 -21.11 20.29
C ALA A 90 7.29 -21.94 21.23
N HIS A 91 6.10 -21.41 21.53
CA HIS A 91 5.11 -22.12 22.34
C HIS A 91 4.57 -23.36 21.63
N SER A 92 4.25 -23.27 20.33
CA SER A 92 3.75 -24.43 19.57
C SER A 92 4.78 -25.57 19.44
N LEU A 93 6.06 -25.26 19.60
CA LEU A 93 7.17 -26.22 19.59
C LEU A 93 7.55 -26.72 21.00
N GLY A 94 6.87 -26.27 22.05
CA GLY A 94 7.19 -26.62 23.44
C GLY A 94 8.47 -25.98 23.95
N ILE A 95 9.07 -25.00 23.26
CA ILE A 95 10.28 -24.29 23.70
C ILE A 95 9.98 -23.39 24.90
N ILE A 96 8.79 -22.80 24.94
CA ILE A 96 8.26 -22.06 26.09
C ILE A 96 6.95 -22.69 26.56
N GLY A 97 6.77 -22.76 27.89
CA GLY A 97 5.58 -23.38 28.48
C GLY A 97 4.31 -22.55 28.37
N GLU A 98 4.44 -21.22 28.34
CA GLU A 98 3.30 -20.30 28.27
C GLU A 98 3.46 -19.28 27.11
N TYR A 99 2.36 -19.04 26.39
CA TYR A 99 2.31 -17.98 25.37
C TYR A 99 1.89 -16.65 26.00
N VAL A 100 2.83 -15.73 26.09
CA VAL A 100 2.62 -14.41 26.73
C VAL A 100 2.28 -13.30 25.74
N GLY A 101 2.35 -13.55 24.44
CA GLY A 101 2.22 -12.54 23.40
C GLY A 101 0.87 -11.81 23.38
N ASP A 102 -0.23 -12.46 23.73
CA ASP A 102 -1.57 -11.85 23.73
C ASP A 102 -1.83 -10.95 24.94
N LYS A 103 -0.97 -11.02 25.97
CA LYS A 103 -1.07 -10.17 27.16
C LYS A 103 -0.53 -8.74 26.93
N ILE A 104 0.08 -8.47 25.77
CA ILE A 104 0.61 -7.15 25.41
C ILE A 104 -0.53 -6.21 25.03
N LYS A 105 -0.61 -5.07 25.70
CA LYS A 105 -1.55 -3.99 25.33
C LYS A 105 -1.01 -3.21 24.12
N ARG A 106 -1.68 -3.36 22.99
CA ARG A 106 -1.31 -2.66 21.76
C ARG A 106 -1.67 -1.17 21.85
N PRO A 107 -0.77 -0.26 21.43
CA PRO A 107 -1.09 1.16 21.34
C PRO A 107 -2.19 1.39 20.30
N ARG A 108 -3.13 2.29 20.64
CA ARG A 108 -4.18 2.70 19.72
C ARG A 108 -3.59 3.52 18.59
N ALA A 109 -3.76 3.06 17.37
CA ALA A 109 -3.42 3.84 16.20
C ALA A 109 -4.53 4.89 15.98
N SER A 110 -4.15 6.15 15.78
CA SER A 110 -5.11 7.16 15.33
C SER A 110 -5.60 6.80 13.93
N GLU A 111 -6.89 6.77 13.72
CA GLU A 111 -7.46 6.64 12.38
C GLU A 111 -7.06 7.87 11.57
N LYS A 112 -6.18 7.66 10.59
CA LYS A 112 -5.85 8.72 9.64
C LYS A 112 -7.07 8.92 8.74
N LYS A 113 -7.61 10.13 8.73
CA LYS A 113 -8.61 10.52 7.73
C LYS A 113 -8.05 10.23 6.33
N ILE A 114 -8.91 9.63 5.51
CA ILE A 114 -8.56 9.39 4.11
C ILE A 114 -8.50 10.75 3.42
N GLU A 115 -7.32 11.09 2.92
CA GLU A 115 -7.12 12.34 2.19
C GLU A 115 -7.44 12.09 0.71
N CYS A 116 -8.56 12.63 0.26
CA CYS A 116 -8.94 12.70 -1.15
C CYS A 116 -8.68 14.09 -1.70
N PHE A 117 -8.45 14.19 -3.00
CA PHE A 117 -8.44 15.49 -3.69
C PHE A 117 -9.86 16.01 -3.80
N SER A 118 -10.05 17.32 -3.57
CA SER A 118 -11.32 18.00 -3.85
C SER A 118 -11.59 18.00 -5.37
N MET A 119 -12.84 18.25 -5.76
CA MET A 119 -13.19 18.36 -7.19
C MET A 119 -12.38 19.44 -7.90
N SER A 120 -12.11 20.58 -7.24
CA SER A 120 -11.32 21.67 -7.80
C SER A 120 -9.84 21.29 -7.96
N GLU A 121 -9.26 20.61 -6.96
CA GLU A 121 -7.88 20.11 -7.04
C GLU A 121 -7.73 19.04 -8.13
N GLN A 122 -8.69 18.11 -8.22
CA GLN A 122 -8.71 17.08 -9.26
C GLN A 122 -8.76 17.72 -10.65
N LYS A 123 -9.66 18.68 -10.89
CA LYS A 123 -9.74 19.41 -12.17
C LYS A 123 -8.44 20.13 -12.51
N LYS A 124 -7.77 20.77 -11.54
CA LYS A 124 -6.46 21.40 -11.76
C LYS A 124 -5.41 20.40 -12.21
N ILE A 125 -5.35 19.22 -11.57
CA ILE A 125 -4.41 18.14 -11.94
C ILE A 125 -4.71 17.65 -13.35
N GLU A 126 -5.97 17.37 -13.66
CA GLU A 126 -6.41 16.90 -14.98
C GLU A 126 -6.09 17.90 -16.09
N GLN A 127 -6.48 19.17 -15.94
CA GLN A 127 -6.22 20.22 -16.90
C GLN A 127 -4.73 20.41 -17.17
N TYR A 128 -3.91 20.41 -16.11
CA TYR A 128 -2.47 20.51 -16.27
C TYR A 128 -1.91 19.35 -17.10
N ILE A 129 -2.30 18.09 -16.80
CA ILE A 129 -1.78 16.92 -17.51
C ILE A 129 -2.29 16.83 -18.95
N LEU A 130 -3.53 17.26 -19.20
CA LEU A 130 -4.11 17.24 -20.54
C LEU A 130 -3.49 18.31 -21.45
N ASN A 131 -3.13 19.47 -20.90
CA ASN A 131 -2.52 20.57 -21.62
C ASN A 131 -1.00 20.45 -21.79
N GLU A 132 -0.34 19.54 -21.05
CA GLU A 132 1.10 19.34 -21.14
C GLU A 132 1.45 18.42 -22.31
N GLU A 133 2.45 18.78 -23.10
CA GLU A 133 3.00 17.89 -24.14
C GLU A 133 3.76 16.70 -23.51
N ASN A 134 4.24 16.87 -22.29
CA ASN A 134 5.00 15.86 -21.58
C ASN A 134 4.10 14.76 -21.05
N THR A 135 4.32 13.54 -21.50
CA THR A 135 3.56 12.35 -21.14
C THR A 135 3.89 11.80 -19.74
N ARG A 136 4.88 12.38 -19.04
CA ARG A 136 5.38 11.90 -17.75
C ARG A 136 4.31 11.73 -16.68
N PHE A 137 3.39 12.67 -16.61
CA PHE A 137 2.31 12.67 -15.61
C PHE A 137 1.07 11.92 -16.04
N PHE A 138 1.04 11.35 -17.25
CA PHE A 138 -0.12 10.58 -17.72
C PHE A 138 -0.52 9.45 -16.77
N GLY A 139 0.44 8.81 -16.12
CA GLY A 139 0.16 7.79 -15.11
C GLY A 139 -0.63 8.29 -13.89
N VAL A 140 -0.49 9.56 -13.52
CA VAL A 140 -1.31 10.21 -12.47
C VAL A 140 -2.76 10.28 -12.93
N LEU A 141 -2.99 10.73 -14.17
CA LEU A 141 -4.32 10.79 -14.78
C LEU A 141 -4.93 9.37 -14.85
N LEU A 142 -4.15 8.38 -15.30
CA LEU A 142 -4.62 7.00 -15.39
C LEU A 142 -5.04 6.48 -14.00
N CYS A 143 -4.30 6.78 -12.94
CA CYS A 143 -4.69 6.39 -11.57
C CYS A 143 -5.96 7.09 -11.08
N LEU A 144 -6.19 8.36 -11.45
CA LEU A 144 -7.44 9.08 -11.12
C LEU A 144 -8.66 8.45 -11.76
N TYR A 145 -8.50 7.81 -12.93
CA TYR A 145 -9.61 7.21 -13.68
C TYR A 145 -9.76 5.70 -13.50
N THR A 146 -8.78 5.02 -12.91
CA THR A 146 -8.78 3.54 -12.79
C THR A 146 -8.52 3.03 -11.39
N GLY A 147 -8.08 3.89 -10.47
CA GLY A 147 -7.74 3.51 -9.11
C GLY A 147 -6.54 2.57 -8.97
N LEU A 148 -5.65 2.50 -9.95
CA LEU A 148 -4.44 1.66 -9.91
C LEU A 148 -3.55 1.99 -8.69
N ARG A 149 -2.91 0.96 -8.13
CA ARG A 149 -1.81 1.15 -7.17
C ARG A 149 -0.55 1.58 -7.91
N ILE A 150 0.34 2.35 -7.26
CA ILE A 150 1.58 2.83 -7.90
C ILE A 150 2.44 1.67 -8.44
N GLY A 151 2.51 0.54 -7.74
CA GLY A 151 3.25 -0.62 -8.21
C GLY A 151 2.61 -1.29 -9.43
N GLU A 152 1.28 -1.31 -9.52
CA GLU A 152 0.53 -1.77 -10.69
C GLU A 152 0.75 -0.83 -11.87
N LEU A 153 0.59 0.48 -11.66
CA LEU A 153 0.81 1.50 -12.68
C LEU A 153 2.20 1.42 -13.31
N LEU A 154 3.24 1.34 -12.47
CA LEU A 154 4.61 1.34 -12.99
C LEU A 154 4.99 0.00 -13.63
N ALA A 155 4.29 -1.09 -13.32
CA ALA A 155 4.47 -2.38 -13.99
C ALA A 155 3.67 -2.52 -15.29
N LEU A 156 2.78 -1.56 -15.59
CA LEU A 156 1.85 -1.64 -16.71
C LEU A 156 2.56 -1.37 -18.04
N GLU A 157 2.32 -2.26 -19.00
CA GLU A 157 2.84 -2.18 -20.36
C GLU A 157 1.74 -1.85 -21.37
N TRP A 158 2.12 -1.40 -22.55
CA TRP A 158 1.17 -1.14 -23.64
C TRP A 158 0.46 -2.40 -24.12
N SER A 159 1.06 -3.57 -23.95
CA SER A 159 0.47 -4.90 -24.22
C SER A 159 -0.66 -5.27 -23.26
N ASP A 160 -0.70 -4.65 -22.07
CA ASP A 160 -1.74 -4.87 -21.08
C ASP A 160 -3.02 -4.04 -21.38
N ILE A 161 -3.02 -3.23 -22.45
CA ILE A 161 -4.18 -2.41 -22.86
C ILE A 161 -4.74 -2.89 -24.19
N ASP A 162 -5.99 -3.31 -24.16
CA ASP A 162 -6.79 -3.52 -25.37
C ASP A 162 -7.42 -2.18 -25.80
N MET A 163 -6.80 -1.56 -26.82
CA MET A 163 -7.25 -0.27 -27.36
C MET A 163 -8.57 -0.35 -28.09
N SER A 164 -8.98 -1.52 -28.56
CA SER A 164 -10.23 -1.75 -29.29
C SER A 164 -11.41 -1.86 -28.35
N LYS A 165 -11.22 -2.61 -27.25
CA LYS A 165 -12.23 -2.77 -26.19
C LYS A 165 -12.23 -1.63 -25.19
N GLY A 166 -11.15 -0.86 -25.09
CA GLY A 166 -10.97 0.14 -24.04
C GLY A 166 -10.80 -0.49 -22.66
N GLU A 167 -10.00 -1.54 -22.57
CA GLU A 167 -9.79 -2.32 -21.36
C GLU A 167 -8.32 -2.34 -20.97
N LEU A 168 -8.06 -2.35 -19.67
CA LEU A 168 -6.74 -2.44 -19.06
C LEU A 168 -6.68 -3.66 -18.17
N ARG A 169 -5.69 -4.53 -18.38
CA ARG A 169 -5.47 -5.73 -17.58
C ARG A 169 -4.37 -5.51 -16.55
N VAL A 170 -4.71 -5.66 -15.28
CA VAL A 170 -3.76 -5.64 -14.16
C VAL A 170 -3.36 -7.08 -13.84
N ASN A 171 -2.14 -7.46 -14.16
CA ASN A 171 -1.59 -8.81 -13.96
C ASN A 171 -0.19 -8.79 -13.34
N LYS A 172 0.38 -7.60 -13.12
CA LYS A 172 1.73 -7.38 -12.61
C LYS A 172 1.74 -6.26 -11.58
N THR A 173 2.72 -6.30 -10.70
CA THR A 173 3.04 -5.19 -9.78
C THR A 173 4.53 -5.10 -9.62
N CYS A 174 5.07 -3.90 -9.50
CA CYS A 174 6.48 -3.72 -9.22
C CYS A 174 6.72 -3.20 -7.80
N HIS A 175 7.87 -3.56 -7.26
CA HIS A 175 8.39 -3.03 -6.02
C HIS A 175 9.92 -2.95 -6.08
N TYR A 176 10.53 -2.35 -5.08
CA TYR A 176 11.99 -2.33 -4.93
C TYR A 176 12.40 -3.28 -3.82
N GLY A 177 13.41 -4.07 -4.08
CA GLY A 177 13.94 -5.05 -3.15
C GLY A 177 15.25 -5.65 -3.66
N LYS A 178 15.81 -6.59 -2.92
CA LYS A 178 16.90 -7.45 -3.40
C LYS A 178 16.29 -8.60 -4.19
N ASP A 179 16.87 -8.87 -5.35
CA ASP A 179 16.55 -10.05 -6.15
C ASP A 179 17.15 -11.33 -5.52
N GLU A 180 16.98 -12.45 -6.20
CA GLU A 180 17.51 -13.77 -5.77
C GLU A 180 19.05 -13.77 -5.62
N ASN A 181 19.74 -12.88 -6.36
CA ASN A 181 21.19 -12.70 -6.30
C ASN A 181 21.63 -11.64 -5.29
N GLY A 182 20.70 -11.08 -4.51
CA GLY A 182 20.98 -10.04 -3.51
C GLY A 182 21.17 -8.62 -4.10
N VAL A 183 20.98 -8.45 -5.40
CA VAL A 183 21.10 -7.14 -6.08
C VAL A 183 19.88 -6.31 -5.83
N PHE A 184 20.05 -5.11 -5.29
CA PHE A 184 18.95 -4.20 -5.03
C PHE A 184 18.46 -3.53 -6.31
N GLY A 185 17.19 -3.79 -6.65
CA GLY A 185 16.62 -3.28 -7.88
C GLY A 185 15.10 -3.27 -7.89
N ARG A 186 14.56 -2.97 -9.06
CA ARG A 186 13.13 -3.10 -9.33
C ARG A 186 12.81 -4.57 -9.61
N ILE A 187 11.87 -5.10 -8.85
CA ILE A 187 11.33 -6.45 -9.03
C ILE A 187 9.90 -6.31 -9.53
N THR A 188 9.56 -7.07 -10.55
CA THR A 188 8.19 -7.16 -11.07
C THR A 188 7.64 -8.54 -10.72
N ASP A 189 6.57 -8.57 -9.95
CA ASP A 189 5.93 -9.79 -9.47
C ASP A 189 4.51 -9.94 -10.01
N ILE A 190 4.04 -11.18 -10.04
CA ILE A 190 2.62 -11.48 -10.13
C ILE A 190 1.95 -11.06 -8.81
N PRO A 191 0.75 -10.45 -8.85
CA PRO A 191 0.02 -10.07 -7.65
C PRO A 191 -0.16 -11.23 -6.67
N LYS A 192 -0.17 -10.92 -5.37
CA LYS A 192 -0.25 -11.93 -4.29
C LYS A 192 -1.54 -12.74 -4.26
N THR A 193 -2.63 -12.19 -4.81
CA THR A 193 -3.96 -12.80 -4.77
C THR A 193 -4.57 -12.78 -6.15
N GLN A 194 -5.33 -13.81 -6.47
CA GLN A 194 -6.06 -13.92 -7.73
C GLN A 194 -7.04 -12.75 -7.94
N SER A 195 -7.62 -12.22 -6.86
CA SER A 195 -8.46 -11.01 -6.89
C SER A 195 -7.73 -9.73 -7.30
N SER A 196 -6.40 -9.73 -7.27
CA SER A 196 -5.60 -8.61 -7.76
C SER A 196 -5.40 -8.63 -9.27
N ILE A 197 -5.58 -9.79 -9.92
CA ILE A 197 -5.59 -9.92 -11.38
C ILE A 197 -7.01 -9.55 -11.82
N ARG A 198 -7.13 -8.48 -12.60
CA ARG A 198 -8.43 -7.93 -12.99
C ARG A 198 -8.34 -7.12 -14.27
N THR A 199 -9.45 -6.97 -14.93
CA THR A 199 -9.63 -6.08 -16.08
C THR A 199 -10.42 -4.85 -15.64
N ILE A 200 -9.94 -3.67 -16.01
CA ILE A 200 -10.54 -2.38 -15.67
C ILE A 200 -10.97 -1.71 -16.98
N PRO A 201 -12.26 -1.37 -17.16
CA PRO A 201 -12.70 -0.56 -18.28
C PRO A 201 -12.09 0.84 -18.21
N ILE A 202 -11.58 1.33 -19.33
CA ILE A 202 -11.02 2.68 -19.45
C ILE A 202 -12.13 3.62 -19.92
N PRO A 203 -12.39 4.73 -19.21
CA PRO A 203 -13.39 5.70 -19.66
C PRO A 203 -13.11 6.23 -21.07
N LYS A 204 -14.15 6.32 -21.90
CA LYS A 204 -14.03 6.74 -23.31
C LYS A 204 -13.30 8.09 -23.46
N GLN A 205 -13.48 8.99 -22.51
CA GLN A 205 -12.86 10.32 -22.49
C GLN A 205 -11.34 10.27 -22.38
N LEU A 206 -10.78 9.21 -21.78
CA LEU A 206 -9.34 9.04 -21.62
C LEU A 206 -8.67 8.42 -22.86
N MET A 207 -9.43 7.75 -23.72
CA MET A 207 -8.91 7.00 -24.88
C MET A 207 -8.15 7.85 -25.91
N PRO A 208 -8.57 9.07 -26.27
CA PRO A 208 -7.82 9.92 -27.20
C PRO A 208 -6.42 10.24 -26.66
N ARG A 209 -6.33 10.64 -25.39
CA ARG A 209 -5.05 10.95 -24.74
C ARG A 209 -4.16 9.72 -24.60
N LEU A 210 -4.75 8.57 -24.30
CA LEU A 210 -4.03 7.29 -24.22
C LEU A 210 -3.37 6.92 -25.56
N ARG A 211 -4.09 7.10 -26.67
CA ARG A 211 -3.56 6.87 -28.02
C ARG A 211 -2.41 7.82 -28.36
N GLU A 212 -2.56 9.10 -27.99
CA GLU A 212 -1.51 10.09 -28.20
C GLU A 212 -0.24 9.75 -27.41
N VAL A 213 -0.38 9.41 -26.12
CA VAL A 213 0.74 9.01 -25.26
C VAL A 213 1.43 7.77 -25.83
N LYS A 214 0.67 6.79 -26.34
CA LYS A 214 1.22 5.59 -26.97
C LYS A 214 2.06 5.93 -28.21
N LYS A 215 1.60 6.84 -29.06
CA LYS A 215 2.34 7.29 -30.26
C LYS A 215 3.67 7.97 -29.90
N LYS A 216 3.71 8.71 -28.80
CA LYS A 216 4.91 9.42 -28.32
C LYS A 216 5.84 8.53 -27.47
N SER A 217 5.39 7.35 -27.04
CA SER A 217 6.13 6.45 -26.15
C SER A 217 7.26 5.75 -26.92
N ARG A 218 8.47 5.74 -26.32
CA ARG A 218 9.63 4.97 -26.76
C ARG A 218 9.90 3.75 -25.87
N SER A 219 9.01 3.45 -24.95
CA SER A 219 9.11 2.36 -23.97
C SER A 219 7.95 1.38 -24.13
N THR A 220 8.16 0.14 -23.76
CA THR A 220 7.09 -0.86 -23.60
C THR A 220 6.15 -0.49 -22.44
N HIS A 221 6.65 0.23 -21.43
CA HIS A 221 5.87 0.65 -20.26
C HIS A 221 5.15 1.98 -20.51
N ILE A 222 3.96 2.11 -19.95
CA ILE A 222 3.14 3.32 -20.06
C ILE A 222 3.80 4.50 -19.35
N VAL A 223 4.43 4.24 -18.21
CA VAL A 223 5.15 5.25 -17.42
C VAL A 223 6.64 4.95 -17.48
N SER A 224 7.38 5.80 -18.18
CA SER A 224 8.81 5.67 -18.40
C SER A 224 9.50 7.04 -18.45
N ASN A 225 10.81 7.05 -18.40
CA ASN A 225 11.64 8.23 -18.69
C ASN A 225 12.48 7.92 -19.93
N GLY A 226 11.94 8.24 -21.11
CA GLY A 226 12.47 7.75 -22.39
C GLY A 226 12.35 6.24 -22.48
N SER A 227 13.46 5.53 -22.67
CA SER A 227 13.54 4.06 -22.65
C SER A 227 13.64 3.47 -21.23
N ASN A 228 13.98 4.29 -20.24
CA ASN A 228 14.30 3.82 -18.89
C ASN A 228 13.07 3.69 -18.00
N LEU A 229 13.07 2.66 -17.15
CA LEU A 229 12.06 2.44 -16.13
C LEU A 229 12.21 3.44 -14.99
N ILE A 230 11.07 3.95 -14.50
CA ILE A 230 11.05 4.90 -13.38
C ILE A 230 10.90 4.14 -12.06
N SER A 231 11.69 4.51 -11.04
CA SER A 231 11.52 3.97 -9.70
C SER A 231 10.25 4.53 -9.04
N ILE A 232 9.62 3.72 -8.15
CA ILE A 232 8.46 4.14 -7.36
C ILE A 232 8.77 5.46 -6.63
N ARG A 233 9.93 5.55 -5.98
CA ARG A 233 10.35 6.73 -5.23
C ARG A 233 10.55 7.95 -6.12
N SER A 234 11.11 7.77 -7.31
CA SER A 234 11.26 8.84 -8.30
C SER A 234 9.92 9.35 -8.79
N TYR A 235 8.98 8.43 -9.09
CA TYR A 235 7.65 8.83 -9.56
C TYR A 235 6.82 9.52 -8.46
N GLN A 236 6.94 9.07 -7.21
CA GLN A 236 6.34 9.74 -6.05
C GLN A 236 6.89 11.16 -5.85
N ARG A 237 8.21 11.35 -6.02
CA ARG A 237 8.84 12.70 -5.98
C ARG A 237 8.33 13.59 -7.12
N SER A 238 8.19 13.03 -8.33
CA SER A 238 7.62 13.76 -9.46
C SER A 238 6.18 14.20 -9.19
N PHE A 239 5.37 13.31 -8.60
CA PHE A 239 4.01 13.64 -8.20
C PHE A 239 3.97 14.73 -7.11
N ALA A 240 4.84 14.66 -6.10
CA ALA A 240 4.95 15.71 -5.09
C ALA A 240 5.33 17.07 -5.72
N SER A 241 6.26 17.08 -6.68
CA SER A 241 6.64 18.27 -7.44
C SER A 241 5.46 18.84 -8.27
N LEU A 242 4.66 17.96 -8.88
CA LEU A 242 3.42 18.35 -9.59
C LEU A 242 2.45 19.06 -8.63
N LEU A 243 2.17 18.48 -7.47
CA LEU A 243 1.26 19.09 -6.49
C LEU A 243 1.76 20.45 -6.02
N LYS A 244 3.07 20.59 -5.75
CA LYS A 244 3.70 21.87 -5.39
C LYS A 244 3.52 22.92 -6.50
N ARG A 245 3.74 22.56 -7.77
CA ARG A 245 3.56 23.45 -8.93
C ARG A 245 2.13 23.94 -9.07
N LEU A 246 1.16 23.09 -8.74
CA LEU A 246 -0.27 23.43 -8.80
C LEU A 246 -0.80 24.14 -7.56
N ASN A 247 0.07 24.40 -6.58
CA ASN A 247 -0.29 24.93 -5.27
C ASN A 247 -1.37 24.07 -4.57
N ILE A 248 -1.20 22.75 -4.63
CA ILE A 248 -2.07 21.77 -3.97
C ILE A 248 -1.32 21.22 -2.78
N GLN A 249 -2.01 21.11 -1.63
CA GLN A 249 -1.44 20.51 -0.42
C GLN A 249 -0.88 19.11 -0.72
N HIS A 250 0.32 18.80 -0.20
CA HIS A 250 0.96 17.51 -0.42
C HIS A 250 0.12 16.38 0.14
N ARG A 251 -0.15 15.40 -0.69
CA ARG A 251 -0.73 14.10 -0.35
C ARG A 251 0.08 12.98 -0.97
N GLY A 252 0.11 11.81 -0.31
CA GLY A 252 0.79 10.63 -0.85
C GLY A 252 0.15 10.14 -2.15
N PHE A 253 0.90 9.47 -3.01
CA PHE A 253 0.41 8.97 -4.31
C PHE A 253 -0.87 8.11 -4.20
N HIS A 254 -1.04 7.41 -3.08
CA HIS A 254 -2.22 6.56 -2.84
C HIS A 254 -3.53 7.35 -2.71
N SER A 255 -3.46 8.67 -2.45
CA SER A 255 -4.63 9.54 -2.43
C SER A 255 -5.34 9.65 -3.79
N LEU A 256 -4.64 9.42 -4.91
CA LEU A 256 -5.28 9.33 -6.24
C LEU A 256 -6.29 8.18 -6.30
N ARG A 257 -5.91 7.02 -5.78
CA ARG A 257 -6.80 5.86 -5.71
C ARG A 257 -7.95 6.08 -4.72
N HIS A 258 -7.70 6.77 -3.62
CA HIS A 258 -8.76 7.16 -2.69
C HIS A 258 -9.74 8.12 -3.34
N THR A 259 -9.24 9.10 -4.08
CA THR A 259 -10.08 10.04 -4.85
C THR A 259 -10.94 9.30 -5.87
N PHE A 260 -10.34 8.41 -6.66
CA PHE A 260 -11.09 7.56 -7.60
C PHE A 260 -12.22 6.80 -6.89
N ALA A 261 -11.92 6.12 -5.79
CA ALA A 261 -12.90 5.32 -5.08
C ALA A 261 -14.04 6.17 -4.49
N THR A 262 -13.71 7.33 -3.94
CA THR A 262 -14.71 8.29 -3.42
C THR A 262 -15.61 8.79 -4.56
N ARG A 263 -15.03 9.22 -5.70
CA ARG A 263 -15.81 9.69 -6.86
C ARG A 263 -16.69 8.59 -7.46
N ALA A 264 -16.18 7.36 -7.53
CA ALA A 264 -16.95 6.22 -8.03
C ALA A 264 -18.21 5.98 -7.18
N LEU A 265 -18.09 6.04 -5.85
CA LEU A 265 -19.24 5.91 -4.95
C LEU A 265 -20.20 7.11 -5.05
N GLU A 266 -19.68 8.33 -5.15
CA GLU A 266 -20.49 9.54 -5.36
C GLU A 266 -21.28 9.50 -6.69
N CYS A 267 -20.70 8.86 -7.72
CA CYS A 267 -21.39 8.60 -9.00
C CYS A 267 -22.38 7.43 -8.96
N GLY A 268 -22.57 6.77 -7.80
CA GLY A 268 -23.51 5.67 -7.64
C GLY A 268 -22.98 4.29 -7.98
N MET A 269 -21.65 4.13 -8.15
CA MET A 269 -21.07 2.80 -8.33
C MET A 269 -21.25 1.97 -7.05
N ASP A 270 -21.75 0.75 -7.19
CA ASP A 270 -21.93 -0.13 -6.05
C ASP A 270 -20.57 -0.61 -5.46
N VAL A 271 -20.59 -0.95 -4.17
CA VAL A 271 -19.38 -1.31 -3.42
C VAL A 271 -18.70 -2.57 -3.96
N LYS A 272 -19.46 -3.52 -4.49
CA LYS A 272 -18.93 -4.78 -5.04
C LYS A 272 -18.16 -4.49 -6.33
N THR A 273 -18.76 -3.80 -7.29
CA THR A 273 -18.12 -3.36 -8.54
C THR A 273 -16.85 -2.54 -8.25
N LEU A 274 -16.95 -1.56 -7.33
CA LEU A 274 -15.77 -0.79 -6.93
C LEU A 274 -14.67 -1.67 -6.32
N SER A 275 -15.02 -2.62 -5.47
CA SER A 275 -14.08 -3.56 -4.86
C SER A 275 -13.36 -4.42 -5.91
N GLU A 276 -14.08 -4.88 -6.92
CA GLU A 276 -13.52 -5.64 -8.05
C GLU A 276 -12.55 -4.78 -8.87
N ILE A 277 -12.94 -3.56 -9.25
CA ILE A 277 -12.06 -2.61 -9.96
C ILE A 277 -10.79 -2.30 -9.15
N LEU A 278 -10.94 -2.09 -7.85
CA LEU A 278 -9.82 -1.84 -6.97
C LEU A 278 -8.97 -3.11 -6.70
N GLY A 279 -9.48 -4.30 -6.91
CA GLY A 279 -8.81 -5.56 -6.57
C GLY A 279 -8.63 -5.71 -5.05
N HIS A 280 -9.70 -5.49 -4.29
CA HIS A 280 -9.76 -5.81 -2.87
C HIS A 280 -10.26 -7.25 -2.70
N LYS A 281 -9.60 -8.02 -1.83
CA LYS A 281 -10.00 -9.42 -1.55
C LYS A 281 -11.39 -9.51 -0.91
N ASN A 282 -11.79 -8.46 -0.16
CA ASN A 282 -13.06 -8.40 0.53
C ASN A 282 -13.70 -7.02 0.33
N PRO A 283 -14.96 -6.93 -0.13
CA PRO A 283 -15.72 -5.67 -0.24
C PRO A 283 -15.81 -4.87 1.07
N THR A 284 -15.77 -5.55 2.22
CA THR A 284 -15.75 -4.91 3.54
C THR A 284 -14.57 -3.91 3.69
N VAL A 285 -13.44 -4.18 3.04
CA VAL A 285 -12.30 -3.25 3.03
C VAL A 285 -12.67 -1.93 2.35
N THR A 286 -13.43 -2.00 1.25
CA THR A 286 -13.93 -0.83 0.53
C THR A 286 -14.99 -0.12 1.37
N LEU A 287 -15.95 -0.86 1.90
CA LEU A 287 -17.03 -0.32 2.73
C LEU A 287 -16.48 0.44 3.95
N ASN A 288 -15.66 -0.21 4.77
CA ASN A 288 -15.10 0.40 5.98
C ASN A 288 -14.26 1.64 5.67
N ARG A 289 -13.53 1.62 4.55
CA ARG A 289 -12.64 2.70 4.18
C ARG A 289 -13.36 3.93 3.64
N TYR A 290 -14.48 3.76 2.94
CA TYR A 290 -15.19 4.84 2.25
C TYR A 290 -16.62 5.08 2.79
N ALA A 291 -17.01 4.45 3.91
CA ALA A 291 -18.33 4.58 4.51
C ALA A 291 -18.74 6.03 4.80
N HIS A 292 -17.77 6.90 5.12
CA HIS A 292 -18.06 8.31 5.42
C HIS A 292 -18.51 9.14 4.21
N SER A 293 -18.03 8.78 3.00
CA SER A 293 -18.44 9.46 1.75
C SER A 293 -19.84 9.07 1.26
N LEU A 294 -20.44 8.07 1.88
CA LEU A 294 -21.77 7.58 1.52
C LEU A 294 -22.94 8.40 2.11
N MET A 295 -22.69 9.40 2.97
CA MET A 295 -23.78 10.11 3.65
C MET A 295 -24.62 10.97 2.72
N GLU A 296 -23.99 11.69 1.79
CA GLU A 296 -24.70 12.45 0.76
C GLU A 296 -25.45 11.54 -0.21
N HIS A 297 -24.81 10.44 -0.61
CA HIS A 297 -25.43 9.40 -1.42
C HIS A 297 -26.64 8.75 -0.72
N LYS A 298 -26.56 8.48 0.60
CA LYS A 298 -27.71 8.01 1.39
C LYS A 298 -28.86 8.98 1.33
N LYS A 299 -28.62 10.28 1.49
CA LYS A 299 -29.67 11.31 1.39
C LYS A 299 -30.29 11.33 -0.02
N GLU A 300 -29.47 11.25 -1.06
CA GLU A 300 -29.96 11.20 -2.43
C GLU A 300 -30.82 9.95 -2.69
N MET A 301 -30.36 8.77 -2.23
CA MET A 301 -31.13 7.51 -2.36
C MET A 301 -32.43 7.56 -1.58
N MET A 302 -32.44 8.13 -0.36
CA MET A 302 -33.66 8.33 0.42
C MET A 302 -34.63 9.29 -0.27
N ASN A 303 -34.12 10.36 -0.91
CA ASN A 303 -34.94 11.26 -1.68
C ASN A 303 -35.53 10.60 -2.95
N LYS A 304 -34.77 9.71 -3.60
CA LYS A 304 -35.29 8.90 -4.73
C LYS A 304 -36.37 7.93 -4.27
N LEU A 305 -36.15 7.26 -3.14
CA LEU A 305 -37.15 6.35 -2.55
C LEU A 305 -38.43 7.08 -2.17
N GLY A 306 -38.31 8.25 -1.53
CA GLY A 306 -39.47 9.10 -1.18
C GLY A 306 -40.30 9.61 -2.36
N LYS A 307 -39.73 9.61 -3.59
CA LYS A 307 -40.46 9.91 -4.83
C LYS A 307 -41.23 8.71 -5.39
N LEU A 308 -40.95 7.50 -4.91
CA LEU A 308 -41.62 6.27 -5.34
C LEU A 308 -42.76 5.87 -4.36
N LEU A 309 -42.73 6.44 -3.16
CA LEU A 309 -43.76 6.27 -2.12
C LEU A 309 -44.82 7.37 -2.19
#